data_1dd005c3bf72f557ffedcb03552d2341
#
_entry.id   1dd005c3bf72f557ffedcb03552d2341
#
_cell.length_a   1.000
_cell.length_b   1.000
_cell.length_c   1.000
_cell.angle_alpha   90.00
_cell.angle_beta   90.00
_cell.angle_gamma   90.00
#
_symmetry.space_group_name_H-M   'P 1'
#
loop_
_entity.id
_entity.type
_entity.pdbx_description
1 polymer ?
#
loop_
_entity_poly.entity_id
_entity_poly.type
_entity_poly.pdbx_seq_one_letter_code
_entity_poly.pdbx_strand_id
1 'polypeptide(L)'
;MLTQLTIFLYIVAFLYGIVIGSFLNVLIFRIPKKENIVQSSHCMNCGRKLGWRDMVPVFSYIILRGRCRQCGARISIQYPLIEALNGVLYVVVFMAGGFTFSSVLYCLMTSALIVIAVIDERTYQIPVSQNLFLGLLGIIMTVYDFRHILSHIIGAVIVSLFLYGLYYFSSGKAIGGGDIKLMAYAGLLLGAKNIIFAFILACILGSVIHTIRMKVSKRNNLLALGPYLSAGIFI
;
A
#
# COMPACT_ATOMS: atom_id res chain seq x y z
N MET A 1 -11.64 8.01 -32.05
CA MET A 1 -12.45 8.57 -30.95
C MET A 1 -12.37 7.70 -29.69
N LEU A 2 -12.61 6.38 -29.75
CA LEU A 2 -12.46 5.47 -28.60
C LEU A 2 -11.06 5.48 -27.96
N THR A 3 -9.99 5.46 -28.75
CA THR A 3 -8.59 5.52 -28.26
C THR A 3 -8.28 6.81 -27.53
N GLN A 4 -8.77 7.95 -27.98
CA GLN A 4 -8.55 9.24 -27.31
C GLN A 4 -9.27 9.30 -25.95
N LEU A 5 -10.51 8.80 -25.89
CA LEU A 5 -11.26 8.71 -24.63
C LEU A 5 -10.55 7.80 -23.62
N THR A 6 -10.05 6.67 -24.08
CA THR A 6 -9.32 5.72 -23.20
C THR A 6 -8.03 6.34 -22.65
N ILE A 7 -7.24 7.03 -23.48
CA ILE A 7 -6.05 7.75 -23.02
C ILE A 7 -6.42 8.82 -21.98
N PHE A 8 -7.49 9.59 -22.25
CA PHE A 8 -7.97 10.59 -21.30
C PHE A 8 -8.34 9.96 -19.93
N LEU A 9 -9.03 8.81 -19.93
CA LEU A 9 -9.40 8.10 -18.70
C LEU A 9 -8.17 7.63 -17.92
N TYR A 10 -7.11 7.14 -18.57
CA TYR A 10 -5.86 6.79 -17.90
C TYR A 10 -5.14 7.99 -17.30
N ILE A 11 -5.16 9.14 -17.99
CA ILE A 11 -4.61 10.39 -17.43
C ILE A 11 -5.39 10.78 -16.16
N VAL A 12 -6.71 10.71 -16.21
CA VAL A 12 -7.55 11.00 -15.04
C VAL A 12 -7.26 10.04 -13.90
N ALA A 13 -7.15 8.73 -14.16
CA ALA A 13 -6.79 7.72 -13.18
C ALA A 13 -5.42 8.01 -12.53
N PHE A 14 -4.42 8.38 -13.34
CA PHE A 14 -3.11 8.78 -12.84
C PHE A 14 -3.19 10.01 -11.92
N LEU A 15 -3.92 11.05 -12.34
CA LEU A 15 -4.10 12.27 -11.56
C LEU A 15 -4.80 12.00 -10.22
N TYR A 16 -5.85 11.19 -10.22
CA TYR A 16 -6.48 10.73 -8.96
C TYR A 16 -5.50 9.94 -8.11
N GLY A 17 -4.73 9.05 -8.70
CA GLY A 17 -3.73 8.25 -8.00
C GLY A 17 -2.67 9.12 -7.31
N ILE A 18 -2.13 10.17 -7.97
CA ILE A 18 -1.13 11.05 -7.33
C ILE A 18 -1.75 11.92 -6.21
N VAL A 19 -3.01 12.33 -6.34
CA VAL A 19 -3.72 13.08 -5.28
C VAL A 19 -3.91 12.20 -4.05
N ILE A 20 -4.38 10.96 -4.24
CA ILE A 20 -4.49 9.98 -3.15
C ILE A 20 -3.10 9.67 -2.58
N GLY A 21 -2.08 9.50 -3.44
CA GLY A 21 -0.69 9.29 -3.03
C GLY A 21 -0.14 10.37 -2.10
N SER A 22 -0.53 11.62 -2.29
CA SER A 22 -0.19 12.72 -1.37
C SER A 22 -0.79 12.52 0.02
N PHE A 23 -2.04 12.04 0.09
CA PHE A 23 -2.68 11.69 1.35
C PHE A 23 -2.02 10.46 2.01
N LEU A 24 -1.55 9.47 1.22
CA LEU A 24 -0.82 8.32 1.77
C LEU A 24 0.42 8.74 2.56
N ASN A 25 1.14 9.76 2.10
CA ASN A 25 2.27 10.30 2.85
C ASN A 25 1.86 10.80 4.24
N VAL A 26 0.69 11.44 4.37
CA VAL A 26 0.16 11.85 5.67
C VAL A 26 -0.07 10.64 6.57
N LEU A 27 -0.69 9.56 6.05
CA LEU A 27 -0.92 8.33 6.79
C LEU A 27 0.39 7.67 7.23
N ILE A 28 1.37 7.56 6.32
CA ILE A 28 2.69 6.95 6.57
C ILE A 28 3.42 7.64 7.72
N PHE A 29 3.34 8.97 7.81
CA PHE A 29 4.03 9.72 8.87
C PHE A 29 3.27 9.79 10.19
N ARG A 30 1.93 9.92 10.14
CA ARG A 30 1.11 10.19 11.33
C ARG A 30 0.62 8.94 12.05
N ILE A 31 0.28 7.86 11.31
CA ILE A 31 -0.21 6.62 11.96
C ILE A 31 0.79 6.07 12.97
N PRO A 32 2.10 5.89 12.65
CA PRO A 32 3.04 5.34 13.62
C PRO A 32 3.24 6.24 14.86
N LYS A 33 3.08 7.55 14.67
CA LYS A 33 3.22 8.55 15.75
C LYS A 33 1.94 8.78 16.54
N LYS A 34 0.82 8.17 16.11
CA LYS A 34 -0.52 8.40 16.69
C LYS A 34 -0.97 9.88 16.63
N GLU A 35 -0.47 10.62 15.62
CA GLU A 35 -0.82 12.02 15.39
C GLU A 35 -2.18 12.14 14.68
N ASN A 36 -2.85 13.28 14.89
CA ASN A 36 -4.15 13.55 14.25
C ASN A 36 -3.99 13.71 12.73
N ILE A 37 -4.71 12.89 11.96
CA ILE A 37 -4.66 12.86 10.49
C ILE A 37 -5.26 14.15 9.88
N VAL A 38 -6.20 14.79 10.54
CA VAL A 38 -6.94 15.98 10.03
C VAL A 38 -6.15 17.28 10.17
N GLN A 39 -5.07 17.30 10.96
CA GLN A 39 -4.27 18.49 11.17
C GLN A 39 -3.64 18.97 9.84
N SER A 40 -3.58 20.31 9.66
CA SER A 40 -2.95 20.91 8.47
C SER A 40 -1.48 20.50 8.32
N SER A 41 -1.05 20.26 7.09
CA SER A 41 0.35 19.97 6.77
C SER A 41 1.22 21.20 7.00
N HIS A 42 2.40 20.99 7.56
CA HIS A 42 3.36 22.06 7.87
C HIS A 42 4.79 21.64 7.55
N CYS A 43 5.67 22.58 7.37
CA CYS A 43 7.08 22.32 7.19
C CYS A 43 7.69 21.82 8.50
N MET A 44 8.36 20.65 8.49
CA MET A 44 8.97 20.06 9.69
C MET A 44 10.13 20.89 10.26
N ASN A 45 10.70 21.83 9.51
CA ASN A 45 11.82 22.65 9.94
C ASN A 45 11.38 24.01 10.48
N CYS A 46 10.49 24.73 9.79
CA CYS A 46 10.09 26.10 10.20
C CYS A 46 8.65 26.20 10.74
N GLY A 47 7.90 25.09 10.80
CA GLY A 47 6.53 25.07 11.33
C GLY A 47 5.48 25.77 10.45
N ARG A 48 5.87 26.40 9.32
CA ARG A 48 4.93 27.07 8.43
C ARG A 48 3.88 26.10 7.91
N LYS A 49 2.60 26.47 7.98
CA LYS A 49 1.51 25.76 7.32
C LYS A 49 1.70 25.78 5.79
N LEU A 50 1.55 24.62 5.15
CA LEU A 50 1.65 24.51 3.70
C LEU A 50 0.36 25.04 3.05
N GLY A 51 0.53 25.90 2.04
CA GLY A 51 -0.57 26.37 1.22
C GLY A 51 -0.95 25.36 0.14
N TRP A 52 -2.11 25.56 -0.50
CA TRP A 52 -2.59 24.67 -1.56
C TRP A 52 -1.57 24.51 -2.72
N ARG A 53 -0.83 25.60 -3.05
CA ARG A 53 0.23 25.58 -4.10
C ARG A 53 1.44 24.75 -3.71
N ASP A 54 1.69 24.56 -2.42
CA ASP A 54 2.81 23.76 -1.92
C ASP A 54 2.40 22.28 -1.77
N MET A 55 1.11 21.98 -1.91
CA MET A 55 0.53 20.62 -1.76
C MET A 55 0.12 19.99 -3.10
N VAL A 56 0.32 20.65 -4.25
CA VAL A 56 0.06 20.03 -5.56
C VAL A 56 1.03 18.85 -5.74
N PRO A 57 0.52 17.59 -5.77
CA PRO A 57 1.38 16.42 -5.70
C PRO A 57 2.35 16.37 -6.88
N VAL A 58 3.58 15.88 -6.64
CA VAL A 58 4.67 15.80 -7.60
C VAL A 58 5.11 17.16 -8.15
N PHE A 59 4.19 17.96 -8.66
CA PHE A 59 4.50 19.23 -9.33
C PHE A 59 5.09 20.28 -8.37
N SER A 60 4.55 20.40 -7.15
CA SER A 60 5.10 21.34 -6.17
C SER A 60 6.54 21.00 -5.79
N TYR A 61 6.86 19.71 -5.67
CA TYR A 61 8.22 19.24 -5.39
C TYR A 61 9.18 19.64 -6.52
N ILE A 62 8.79 19.45 -7.78
CA ILE A 62 9.61 19.79 -8.95
C ILE A 62 9.82 21.31 -9.03
N ILE A 63 8.75 22.10 -8.91
CA ILE A 63 8.81 23.58 -8.99
C ILE A 63 9.67 24.15 -7.87
N LEU A 64 9.56 23.62 -6.65
CA LEU A 64 10.33 24.04 -5.48
C LEU A 64 11.73 23.39 -5.41
N ARG A 65 12.11 22.58 -6.41
CA ARG A 65 13.38 21.87 -6.45
C ARG A 65 13.67 21.08 -5.16
N GLY A 66 12.64 20.47 -4.60
CA GLY A 66 12.73 19.68 -3.36
C GLY A 66 13.06 20.50 -2.11
N ARG A 67 12.71 21.81 -2.07
CA ARG A 67 13.01 22.70 -0.94
C ARG A 67 11.77 23.43 -0.44
N CYS A 68 11.73 23.72 0.86
CA CYS A 68 10.67 24.54 1.43
C CYS A 68 10.74 25.98 0.85
N ARG A 69 9.60 26.51 0.44
CA ARG A 69 9.48 27.86 -0.14
C ARG A 69 9.94 28.98 0.82
N GLN A 70 9.83 28.77 2.13
CA GLN A 70 10.16 29.80 3.12
C GLN A 70 11.58 29.65 3.69
N CYS A 71 11.93 28.46 4.20
CA CYS A 71 13.21 28.25 4.89
C CYS A 71 14.27 27.52 4.07
N GLY A 72 13.98 27.10 2.83
CA GLY A 72 14.92 26.40 1.96
C GLY A 72 15.28 24.96 2.39
N ALA A 73 14.77 24.47 3.52
CA ALA A 73 15.04 23.12 4.01
C ALA A 73 14.63 22.06 2.98
N ARG A 74 15.43 21.00 2.86
CA ARG A 74 15.18 19.90 1.90
C ARG A 74 13.93 19.11 2.27
N ILE A 75 13.09 18.87 1.27
CA ILE A 75 11.91 17.99 1.36
C ILE A 75 12.35 16.58 0.94
N SER A 76 11.90 15.56 1.66
CA SER A 76 12.23 14.17 1.33
C SER A 76 11.69 13.77 -0.05
N ILE A 77 12.51 13.07 -0.83
CA ILE A 77 12.13 12.51 -2.13
C ILE A 77 11.02 11.44 -2.02
N GLN A 78 10.79 10.92 -0.83
CA GLN A 78 9.72 9.96 -0.58
C GLN A 78 8.35 10.53 -0.96
N TYR A 79 8.11 11.84 -0.73
CA TYR A 79 6.82 12.45 -1.04
C TYR A 79 6.44 12.28 -2.52
N PRO A 80 7.20 12.83 -3.48
CA PRO A 80 6.87 12.67 -4.89
C PRO A 80 6.98 11.22 -5.38
N LEU A 81 7.83 10.40 -4.75
CA LEU A 81 7.95 8.99 -5.12
C LEU A 81 6.68 8.19 -4.81
N ILE A 82 6.12 8.33 -3.61
CA ILE A 82 4.88 7.65 -3.21
C ILE A 82 3.70 8.16 -4.06
N GLU A 83 3.65 9.47 -4.30
CA GLU A 83 2.62 10.09 -5.14
C GLU A 83 2.65 9.52 -6.57
N ALA A 84 3.81 9.55 -7.21
CA ALA A 84 3.98 9.03 -8.56
C ALA A 84 3.75 7.52 -8.63
N LEU A 85 4.26 6.75 -7.66
CA LEU A 85 4.06 5.31 -7.57
C LEU A 85 2.56 4.97 -7.51
N ASN A 86 1.81 5.60 -6.62
CA ASN A 86 0.38 5.35 -6.50
C ASN A 86 -0.37 5.70 -7.79
N GLY A 87 0.00 6.81 -8.46
CA GLY A 87 -0.55 7.18 -9.76
C GLY A 87 -0.30 6.13 -10.85
N VAL A 88 0.94 5.66 -10.96
CA VAL A 88 1.32 4.62 -11.94
C VAL A 88 0.57 3.31 -11.65
N LEU A 89 0.52 2.89 -10.40
CA LEU A 89 -0.16 1.64 -10.03
C LEU A 89 -1.66 1.70 -10.30
N TYR A 90 -2.31 2.86 -10.16
CA TYR A 90 -3.71 3.04 -10.55
C TYR A 90 -3.92 2.80 -12.05
N VAL A 91 -3.03 3.35 -12.87
CA VAL A 91 -3.08 3.12 -14.32
C VAL A 91 -2.89 1.62 -14.63
N VAL A 92 -1.94 0.96 -13.99
CA VAL A 92 -1.71 -0.49 -14.17
C VAL A 92 -2.96 -1.31 -13.81
N VAL A 93 -3.61 -1.01 -12.69
CA VAL A 93 -4.85 -1.68 -12.27
C VAL A 93 -5.96 -1.49 -13.33
N PHE A 94 -6.17 -0.27 -13.82
CA PHE A 94 -7.19 -0.03 -14.85
C PHE A 94 -6.80 -0.64 -16.21
N MET A 95 -5.52 -0.74 -16.54
CA MET A 95 -5.07 -1.44 -17.75
C MET A 95 -5.33 -2.95 -17.67
N ALA A 96 -5.15 -3.55 -16.51
CA ALA A 96 -5.36 -4.98 -16.30
C ALA A 96 -6.86 -5.36 -16.17
N GLY A 97 -7.63 -4.59 -15.39
CA GLY A 97 -9.02 -4.92 -15.04
C GLY A 97 -10.08 -4.09 -15.77
N GLY A 98 -9.67 -3.15 -16.65
CA GLY A 98 -10.59 -2.19 -17.27
C GLY A 98 -11.18 -1.21 -16.25
N PHE A 99 -12.07 -0.33 -16.73
CA PHE A 99 -12.76 0.66 -15.88
C PHE A 99 -14.01 0.04 -15.24
N THR A 100 -13.79 -0.86 -14.27
CA THR A 100 -14.83 -1.58 -13.52
C THR A 100 -14.87 -1.13 -12.07
N PHE A 101 -15.95 -1.45 -11.37
CA PHE A 101 -16.06 -1.20 -9.93
C PHE A 101 -15.00 -1.99 -9.13
N SER A 102 -14.73 -3.24 -9.54
CA SER A 102 -13.65 -4.05 -8.95
C SER A 102 -12.29 -3.37 -9.06
N SER A 103 -11.99 -2.74 -10.22
CA SER A 103 -10.72 -2.01 -10.41
C SER A 103 -10.60 -0.82 -9.45
N VAL A 104 -11.70 -0.15 -9.13
CA VAL A 104 -11.68 0.92 -8.10
C VAL A 104 -11.33 0.34 -6.72
N LEU A 105 -11.90 -0.81 -6.35
CA LEU A 105 -11.56 -1.48 -5.09
C LEU A 105 -10.09 -1.90 -5.06
N TYR A 106 -9.55 -2.40 -6.16
CA TYR A 106 -8.13 -2.75 -6.28
C TYR A 106 -7.21 -1.52 -6.21
N CYS A 107 -7.62 -0.37 -6.76
CA CYS A 107 -6.89 0.88 -6.57
C CYS A 107 -6.80 1.30 -5.10
N LEU A 108 -7.92 1.20 -4.37
CA LEU A 108 -7.95 1.51 -2.94
C LEU A 108 -7.13 0.49 -2.12
N MET A 109 -7.20 -0.80 -2.48
CA MET A 109 -6.33 -1.83 -1.91
C MET A 109 -4.85 -1.48 -2.14
N THR A 110 -4.46 -1.14 -3.36
CA THR A 110 -3.09 -0.75 -3.71
C THR A 110 -2.59 0.40 -2.83
N SER A 111 -3.41 1.41 -2.63
CA SER A 111 -3.10 2.53 -1.74
C SER A 111 -2.85 2.08 -0.29
N ALA A 112 -3.69 1.20 0.24
CA ALA A 112 -3.51 0.65 1.59
C ALA A 112 -2.23 -0.20 1.68
N LEU A 113 -1.92 -1.00 0.67
CA LEU A 113 -0.71 -1.82 0.60
C LEU A 113 0.57 -0.98 0.58
N ILE A 114 0.58 0.17 -0.12
CA ILE A 114 1.71 1.11 -0.09
C ILE A 114 1.94 1.63 1.34
N VAL A 115 0.88 2.04 2.04
CA VAL A 115 0.99 2.52 3.43
C VAL A 115 1.52 1.42 4.34
N ILE A 116 0.98 0.20 4.25
CA ILE A 116 1.42 -0.96 5.02
C ILE A 116 2.89 -1.25 4.76
N ALA A 117 3.29 -1.34 3.48
CA ALA A 117 4.66 -1.66 3.10
C ALA A 117 5.67 -0.65 3.66
N VAL A 118 5.39 0.66 3.56
CA VAL A 118 6.31 1.69 4.02
C VAL A 118 6.35 1.80 5.55
N ILE A 119 5.24 1.60 6.24
CA ILE A 119 5.21 1.61 7.70
C ILE A 119 5.91 0.37 8.25
N ASP A 120 5.59 -0.82 7.72
CA ASP A 120 6.19 -2.08 8.21
C ASP A 120 7.71 -2.13 7.97
N GLU A 121 8.20 -1.63 6.84
CA GLU A 121 9.65 -1.51 6.57
C GLU A 121 10.39 -0.66 7.63
N ARG A 122 9.68 0.28 8.30
CA ARG A 122 10.28 1.19 9.30
C ARG A 122 10.07 0.77 10.73
N THR A 123 8.91 0.20 11.02
CA THR A 123 8.45 -0.06 12.39
C THR A 123 8.29 -1.53 12.71
N TYR A 124 8.39 -2.41 11.71
CA TYR A 124 8.09 -3.84 11.81
C TYR A 124 6.67 -4.09 12.37
N GLN A 125 5.73 -3.21 12.05
CA GLN A 125 4.36 -3.29 12.51
C GLN A 125 3.39 -2.92 11.42
N ILE A 126 2.38 -3.74 11.19
CA ILE A 126 1.27 -3.46 10.27
C ILE A 126 0.19 -2.69 11.02
N PRO A 127 -0.19 -1.48 10.55
CA PRO A 127 -1.22 -0.67 11.21
C PRO A 127 -2.58 -1.35 11.18
N VAL A 128 -3.24 -1.43 12.34
CA VAL A 128 -4.57 -2.03 12.47
C VAL A 128 -5.60 -1.31 11.60
N SER A 129 -5.51 0.02 11.51
CA SER A 129 -6.43 0.83 10.70
C SER A 129 -6.40 0.47 9.22
N GLN A 130 -5.20 0.18 8.66
CA GLN A 130 -5.04 -0.23 7.27
C GLN A 130 -5.57 -1.65 7.04
N ASN A 131 -5.32 -2.56 7.98
CA ASN A 131 -5.88 -3.90 7.92
C ASN A 131 -7.43 -3.88 7.97
N LEU A 132 -8.02 -3.08 8.84
CA LEU A 132 -9.48 -2.92 8.90
C LEU A 132 -10.05 -2.30 7.62
N PHE A 133 -9.35 -1.34 7.03
CA PHE A 133 -9.74 -0.76 5.75
C PHE A 133 -9.72 -1.81 4.62
N LEU A 134 -8.68 -2.65 4.56
CA LEU A 134 -8.64 -3.78 3.62
C LEU A 134 -9.77 -4.78 3.87
N GLY A 135 -10.09 -5.07 5.14
CA GLY A 135 -11.22 -5.91 5.50
C GLY A 135 -12.55 -5.35 5.01
N LEU A 136 -12.76 -4.04 5.15
CA LEU A 136 -13.94 -3.36 4.60
C LEU A 136 -14.04 -3.51 3.08
N LEU A 137 -12.93 -3.28 2.36
CA LEU A 137 -12.89 -3.46 0.90
C LEU A 137 -13.18 -4.92 0.52
N GLY A 138 -12.63 -5.88 1.28
CA GLY A 138 -12.89 -7.31 1.07
C GLY A 138 -14.36 -7.68 1.25
N ILE A 139 -15.04 -7.13 2.27
CA ILE A 139 -16.49 -7.32 2.46
C ILE A 139 -17.27 -6.74 1.28
N ILE A 140 -16.95 -5.52 0.84
CA ILE A 140 -17.61 -4.88 -0.29
C ILE A 140 -17.43 -5.73 -1.56
N MET A 141 -16.21 -6.23 -1.81
CA MET A 141 -15.93 -7.08 -2.96
C MET A 141 -16.71 -8.41 -2.90
N THR A 142 -16.76 -9.05 -1.73
CA THR A 142 -17.49 -10.30 -1.51
C THR A 142 -19.00 -10.13 -1.76
N VAL A 143 -19.56 -9.00 -1.36
CA VAL A 143 -20.98 -8.68 -1.62
C VAL A 143 -21.20 -8.36 -3.10
N TYR A 144 -20.27 -7.65 -3.73
CA TYR A 144 -20.37 -7.31 -5.15
C TYR A 144 -20.25 -8.56 -6.04
N ASP A 145 -19.31 -9.46 -5.75
CA ASP A 145 -19.11 -10.71 -6.46
C ASP A 145 -19.74 -11.91 -5.71
N PHE A 146 -21.02 -11.78 -5.42
CA PHE A 146 -21.77 -12.78 -4.64
C PHE A 146 -21.74 -14.19 -5.25
N ARG A 147 -21.56 -14.28 -6.57
CA ARG A 147 -21.46 -15.58 -7.27
C ARG A 147 -20.23 -16.40 -6.82
N HIS A 148 -19.16 -15.74 -6.41
CA HIS A 148 -17.92 -16.37 -5.99
C HIS A 148 -17.67 -16.22 -4.48
N ILE A 149 -18.72 -15.97 -3.67
CA ILE A 149 -18.63 -15.76 -2.22
C ILE A 149 -17.82 -16.83 -1.50
N LEU A 150 -17.99 -18.11 -1.90
CA LEU A 150 -17.23 -19.22 -1.32
C LEU A 150 -15.74 -19.08 -1.57
N SER A 151 -15.33 -18.63 -2.75
CA SER A 151 -13.92 -18.38 -3.07
C SER A 151 -13.33 -17.25 -2.20
N HIS A 152 -14.09 -16.19 -1.94
CA HIS A 152 -13.67 -15.10 -1.09
C HIS A 152 -13.52 -15.54 0.38
N ILE A 153 -14.46 -16.31 0.90
CA ILE A 153 -14.40 -16.86 2.27
C ILE A 153 -13.22 -17.83 2.41
N ILE A 154 -13.06 -18.78 1.46
CA ILE A 154 -11.93 -19.71 1.46
C ILE A 154 -10.61 -18.94 1.35
N GLY A 155 -10.56 -17.89 0.52
CA GLY A 155 -9.39 -17.01 0.37
C GLY A 155 -8.99 -16.33 1.66
N ALA A 156 -9.96 -15.88 2.45
CA ALA A 156 -9.69 -15.30 3.75
C ALA A 156 -9.07 -16.30 4.74
N VAL A 157 -9.42 -17.58 4.62
CA VAL A 157 -9.03 -18.60 5.61
C VAL A 157 -7.76 -19.35 5.21
N ILE A 158 -7.59 -19.69 3.93
CA ILE A 158 -6.59 -20.68 3.50
C ILE A 158 -5.15 -20.27 3.87
N VAL A 159 -4.74 -19.06 3.50
CA VAL A 159 -3.38 -18.57 3.76
C VAL A 159 -3.25 -18.09 5.21
N SER A 160 -4.28 -17.41 5.74
CA SER A 160 -4.26 -16.91 7.11
C SER A 160 -4.21 -18.04 8.15
N LEU A 161 -4.91 -19.16 7.90
CA LEU A 161 -4.85 -20.33 8.78
C LEU A 161 -3.46 -20.99 8.74
N PHE A 162 -2.85 -21.09 7.55
CA PHE A 162 -1.47 -21.57 7.42
C PHE A 162 -0.49 -20.70 8.21
N LEU A 163 -0.57 -19.37 8.06
CA LEU A 163 0.27 -18.42 8.80
C LEU A 163 -0.01 -18.48 10.31
N TYR A 164 -1.27 -18.66 10.70
CA TYR A 164 -1.65 -18.82 12.10
C TYR A 164 -1.04 -20.10 12.70
N GLY A 165 -1.01 -21.19 11.95
CA GLY A 165 -0.31 -22.41 12.34
C GLY A 165 1.18 -22.15 12.61
N LEU A 166 1.87 -21.48 11.68
CA LEU A 166 3.28 -21.11 11.87
C LEU A 166 3.48 -20.15 13.07
N TYR A 167 2.58 -19.21 13.27
CA TYR A 167 2.58 -18.34 14.44
C TYR A 167 2.47 -19.13 15.75
N TYR A 168 1.52 -20.07 15.81
CA TYR A 168 1.29 -20.90 16.98
C TYR A 168 2.49 -21.80 17.32
N PHE A 169 3.04 -22.52 16.32
CA PHE A 169 4.20 -23.40 16.53
C PHE A 169 5.49 -22.62 16.84
N SER A 170 5.63 -21.40 16.34
CA SER A 170 6.81 -20.56 16.63
C SER A 170 6.65 -19.69 17.89
N SER A 171 5.56 -19.82 18.63
CA SER A 171 5.23 -18.95 19.78
C SER A 171 5.32 -17.45 19.42
N GLY A 172 4.86 -17.09 18.23
CA GLY A 172 4.83 -15.71 17.73
C GLY A 172 6.18 -15.12 17.29
N LYS A 173 7.24 -15.93 17.23
CA LYS A 173 8.61 -15.45 16.90
C LYS A 173 8.87 -15.38 15.38
N ALA A 174 8.21 -16.22 14.58
CA ALA A 174 8.46 -16.30 13.15
C ALA A 174 7.61 -15.34 12.32
N ILE A 175 6.37 -15.07 12.71
CA ILE A 175 5.39 -14.29 11.93
C ILE A 175 4.62 -13.36 12.86
N GLY A 176 4.37 -12.12 12.40
CA GLY A 176 3.56 -11.14 13.12
C GLY A 176 2.05 -11.42 13.00
N GLY A 177 1.28 -11.14 14.05
CA GLY A 177 -0.19 -11.23 13.99
C GLY A 177 -0.81 -10.24 12.98
N GLY A 178 -0.06 -9.20 12.59
CA GLY A 178 -0.44 -8.26 11.54
C GLY A 178 -0.47 -8.88 10.15
N ASP A 179 0.53 -9.72 9.83
CA ASP A 179 0.65 -10.42 8.55
C ASP A 179 -0.50 -11.41 8.33
N ILE A 180 -0.91 -12.12 9.39
CA ILE A 180 -2.04 -13.06 9.35
C ILE A 180 -3.33 -12.31 8.98
N LYS A 181 -3.58 -11.16 9.62
CA LYS A 181 -4.75 -10.33 9.34
C LYS A 181 -4.70 -9.73 7.94
N LEU A 182 -3.52 -9.27 7.50
CA LEU A 182 -3.31 -8.76 6.16
C LEU A 182 -3.71 -9.80 5.11
N MET A 183 -3.21 -11.03 5.24
CA MET A 183 -3.52 -12.11 4.29
C MET A 183 -4.98 -12.55 4.35
N ALA A 184 -5.61 -12.53 5.53
CA ALA A 184 -7.04 -12.81 5.66
C ALA A 184 -7.89 -11.78 4.90
N TYR A 185 -7.64 -10.49 5.11
CA TYR A 185 -8.41 -9.43 4.48
C TYR A 185 -8.11 -9.29 2.97
N ALA A 186 -6.85 -9.46 2.56
CA ALA A 186 -6.49 -9.53 1.15
C ALA A 186 -7.14 -10.76 0.47
N GLY A 187 -7.18 -11.91 1.15
CA GLY A 187 -7.84 -13.12 0.66
C GLY A 187 -9.34 -12.95 0.47
N LEU A 188 -9.99 -12.21 1.37
CA LEU A 188 -11.40 -11.84 1.24
C LEU A 188 -11.66 -10.98 0.00
N LEU A 189 -10.68 -10.16 -0.43
CA LEU A 189 -10.78 -9.29 -1.59
C LEU A 189 -10.42 -10.02 -2.89
N LEU A 190 -9.36 -10.82 -2.90
CA LEU A 190 -8.81 -11.47 -4.10
C LEU A 190 -9.44 -12.85 -4.40
N GLY A 191 -9.99 -13.53 -3.41
CA GLY A 191 -10.46 -14.92 -3.50
C GLY A 191 -9.33 -15.94 -3.35
N ALA A 192 -9.72 -17.22 -3.23
CA ALA A 192 -8.83 -18.31 -2.83
C ALA A 192 -7.65 -18.54 -3.79
N LYS A 193 -7.91 -18.54 -5.10
CA LYS A 193 -6.86 -18.81 -6.10
C LYS A 193 -5.80 -17.71 -6.09
N ASN A 194 -6.22 -16.46 -6.16
CA ASN A 194 -5.30 -15.35 -6.32
C ASN A 194 -4.48 -15.10 -5.05
N ILE A 195 -5.06 -15.29 -3.85
CA ILE A 195 -4.31 -15.10 -2.59
C ILE A 195 -3.21 -16.15 -2.39
N ILE A 196 -3.41 -17.37 -2.88
CA ILE A 196 -2.36 -18.41 -2.85
C ILE A 196 -1.20 -18.00 -3.75
N PHE A 197 -1.47 -17.56 -4.99
CA PHE A 197 -0.43 -17.06 -5.89
C PHE A 197 0.28 -15.84 -5.33
N ALA A 198 -0.47 -14.89 -4.77
CA ALA A 198 0.07 -13.71 -4.10
C ALA A 198 1.04 -14.09 -2.97
N PHE A 199 0.66 -15.06 -2.15
CA PHE A 199 1.50 -15.53 -1.05
C PHE A 199 2.78 -16.22 -1.53
N ILE A 200 2.69 -17.12 -2.52
CA ILE A 200 3.86 -17.78 -3.12
C ILE A 200 4.82 -16.74 -3.69
N LEU A 201 4.29 -15.75 -4.44
CA LEU A 201 5.09 -14.69 -5.02
C LEU A 201 5.75 -13.82 -3.94
N ALA A 202 5.02 -13.49 -2.87
CA ALA A 202 5.56 -12.76 -1.72
C ALA A 202 6.72 -13.52 -1.05
N CYS A 203 6.61 -14.85 -0.89
CA CYS A 203 7.67 -15.67 -0.33
C CYS A 203 8.91 -15.70 -1.24
N ILE A 204 8.73 -15.79 -2.56
CA ILE A 204 9.84 -15.75 -3.52
C ILE A 204 10.52 -14.39 -3.47
N LEU A 205 9.77 -13.28 -3.58
CA LEU A 205 10.31 -11.93 -3.51
C LEU A 205 11.02 -11.67 -2.19
N GLY A 206 10.41 -12.08 -1.07
CA GLY A 206 10.99 -11.94 0.26
C GLY A 206 12.31 -12.68 0.40
N SER A 207 12.37 -13.94 -0.04
CA SER A 207 13.58 -14.77 0.05
C SER A 207 14.72 -14.21 -0.81
N VAL A 208 14.44 -13.82 -2.05
CA VAL A 208 15.44 -13.26 -2.98
C VAL A 208 15.98 -11.94 -2.48
N ILE A 209 15.09 -10.99 -2.19
CA ILE A 209 15.49 -9.63 -1.78
C ILE A 209 16.20 -9.67 -0.42
N HIS A 210 15.69 -10.46 0.53
CA HIS A 210 16.35 -10.60 1.83
C HIS A 210 17.75 -11.19 1.73
N THR A 211 17.93 -12.23 0.91
CA THR A 211 19.24 -12.85 0.67
C THR A 211 20.22 -11.84 0.06
N ILE A 212 19.78 -11.04 -0.92
CA ILE A 212 20.61 -9.97 -1.50
C ILE A 212 20.96 -8.93 -0.42
N ARG A 213 19.97 -8.53 0.38
CA ARG A 213 20.12 -7.53 1.42
C ARG A 213 21.11 -7.96 2.52
N MET A 214 21.08 -9.22 2.92
CA MET A 214 22.04 -9.80 3.86
C MET A 214 23.48 -9.82 3.31
N LYS A 215 23.66 -10.08 2.01
CA LYS A 215 24.98 -10.05 1.37
C LYS A 215 25.58 -8.65 1.25
N VAL A 216 24.73 -7.64 0.99
CA VAL A 216 25.16 -6.25 0.73
C VAL A 216 25.27 -5.42 2.01
N SER A 217 24.36 -5.62 2.95
CA SER A 217 24.29 -4.85 4.19
C SER A 217 24.33 -5.79 5.36
N LYS A 218 25.39 -5.73 6.19
CA LYS A 218 25.52 -6.48 7.46
C LYS A 218 24.49 -6.05 8.53
N ARG A 219 23.34 -5.54 8.13
CA ARG A 219 22.26 -5.08 9.01
C ARG A 219 21.37 -6.22 9.49
N ASN A 220 20.77 -6.01 10.66
CA ASN A 220 19.96 -6.94 11.46
C ASN A 220 19.15 -8.00 10.67
N ASN A 221 19.14 -9.22 11.20
CA ASN A 221 18.44 -10.42 10.67
C ASN A 221 16.89 -10.31 10.70
N LEU A 222 16.33 -9.15 11.10
CA LEU A 222 14.88 -8.94 11.12
C LEU A 222 14.36 -8.59 9.72
N LEU A 223 13.41 -9.38 9.26
CA LEU A 223 12.71 -9.17 7.99
C LEU A 223 11.35 -8.52 8.25
N ALA A 224 11.12 -7.33 7.68
CA ALA A 224 9.78 -6.80 7.55
C ALA A 224 9.08 -7.60 6.44
N LEU A 225 8.04 -8.36 6.78
CA LEU A 225 7.36 -9.23 5.81
C LEU A 225 6.30 -8.44 4.99
N GLY A 226 5.73 -7.39 5.59
CA GLY A 226 4.68 -6.57 4.98
C GLY A 226 4.96 -6.03 3.59
N PRO A 227 6.16 -5.50 3.28
CA PRO A 227 6.48 -5.03 1.93
C PRO A 227 6.40 -6.13 0.87
N TYR A 228 6.85 -7.34 1.18
CA TYR A 228 6.84 -8.46 0.25
C TYR A 228 5.43 -9.03 0.08
N LEU A 229 4.66 -9.14 1.18
CA LEU A 229 3.25 -9.52 1.11
C LEU A 229 2.46 -8.50 0.29
N SER A 230 2.68 -7.20 0.51
CA SER A 230 2.03 -6.13 -0.24
C SER A 230 2.35 -6.19 -1.73
N ALA A 231 3.61 -6.46 -2.10
CA ALA A 231 4.01 -6.62 -3.49
C ALA A 231 3.36 -7.88 -4.12
N GLY A 232 3.36 -9.02 -3.42
CA GLY A 232 2.72 -10.24 -3.90
C GLY A 232 1.20 -10.12 -4.05
N ILE A 233 0.53 -9.37 -3.17
CA ILE A 233 -0.91 -9.12 -3.24
C ILE A 233 -1.26 -8.20 -4.43
N PHE A 234 -0.36 -7.27 -4.79
CA PHE A 234 -0.57 -6.35 -5.90
C PHE A 234 -0.44 -7.02 -7.27
N ILE A 235 0.52 -7.96 -7.44
CA ILE A 235 0.82 -8.65 -8.72
C ILE A 235 -0.18 -9.76 -8.99
#